data_7698d0b3ca2a2e825e2e4e925bad8ff5
#
_entry.id   7698d0b3ca2a2e825e2e4e925bad8ff5
#
_cell.length_a   1.000
_cell.length_b   1.000
_cell.length_c   1.000
_cell.angle_alpha   90.00
_cell.angle_beta   90.00
_cell.angle_gamma   90.00
#
_symmetry.space_group_name_H-M   'P 1'
#
loop_
_entity.id
_entity.type
_entity.pdbx_description
1 polymer ?
#
loop_
_entity_poly.entity_id
_entity_poly.type
_entity_poly.pdbx_seq_one_letter_code
_entity_poly.pdbx_strand_id
1 'polypeptide(L)'
;MRLTKNTNGNYTIRQLKLPLEIEKLIDISDPVYTFCEVMDHIDLSGYFVEKGYKTGRPKCDQHKLLKVILFAFMEEGFCPLRQIEKLCKNDIRYMYLLDGMKAPSFATFGNFIRNELTDSIEQIFKDINSYIFEKEQVDLEHVYIDGTKIEANANRYTWVWKKSCTRNRGKVFDKISSLIDAMNQDVLGVLGLKLEPREEYAIEYVTELLEMYKKATGLDENAFVSGRGHRKNLHQKQYQELQEYLERLKTYARHIEICGGARNSYSKTDKDATFMRLKRDYMGNDQLLPAYNLQAAVCDEYIAVVDVKPYASDTECFVPLMEKFNHIYGHYPKYPVADAGYGSYNNYLYCEEHGMEKYMKFTMFKKETEDKKYHADPYRAVNFKRNENGELICPDGRRFLFKYKKNVYKNKYGRKEEVYECESCEGCLHKNKCCPKTTRNRTVRMNRELTSIHQEVISNLESVHGALLRMNRSIQAEGTFGVIKWDRSYKRLFRRGGKNVILELTLISCGFNLYKYHNKQQRRTLAS
;
A
#
# COMPACT_ATOMS: atom_id res chain seq x y z
N MET A 1 -27.59 -14.36 -41.25
CA MET A 1 -27.43 -14.00 -42.68
C MET A 1 -28.28 -14.95 -43.50
N ARG A 2 -29.23 -14.43 -44.24
CA ARG A 2 -30.01 -15.27 -45.12
C ARG A 2 -29.19 -15.59 -46.35
N LEU A 3 -28.52 -16.67 -46.28
CA LEU A 3 -27.82 -17.21 -47.41
C LEU A 3 -28.71 -17.55 -48.52
N THR A 4 -29.74 -17.31 -48.32
CA THR A 4 -30.41 -17.74 -48.86
C THR A 4 -31.36 -17.91 -49.70
N LYS A 5 -31.82 -17.20 -49.99
CA LYS A 5 -32.65 -17.13 -51.17
C LYS A 5 -31.90 -16.88 -52.49
N ASN A 6 -30.60 -16.88 -52.38
CA ASN A 6 -29.82 -16.89 -53.59
C ASN A 6 -29.72 -18.29 -54.14
N THR A 7 -30.76 -18.70 -54.69
CA THR A 7 -30.88 -19.96 -55.42
C THR A 7 -29.86 -20.13 -56.52
N ASN A 8 -29.18 -19.08 -56.90
CA ASN A 8 -28.17 -19.13 -57.95
C ASN A 8 -26.74 -19.38 -57.44
N GLY A 9 -26.59 -19.89 -56.25
CA GLY A 9 -25.25 -20.18 -55.67
C GLY A 9 -24.36 -18.96 -55.51
N ASN A 10 -24.92 -17.79 -55.43
CA ASN A 10 -24.18 -16.56 -55.18
C ASN A 10 -23.69 -16.55 -53.74
N TYR A 11 -22.48 -16.97 -53.57
CA TYR A 11 -21.75 -16.87 -52.33
C TYR A 11 -21.34 -15.43 -52.15
N THR A 12 -21.50 -14.91 -50.96
CA THR A 12 -20.87 -13.64 -50.62
C THR A 12 -19.36 -13.84 -50.61
N ILE A 13 -18.60 -12.85 -51.07
CA ILE A 13 -17.14 -12.84 -51.03
C ILE A 13 -16.59 -13.12 -49.61
N ARG A 14 -17.44 -12.95 -48.61
CA ARG A 14 -17.11 -13.16 -47.18
C ARG A 14 -17.46 -14.57 -46.67
N GLN A 15 -17.90 -15.48 -47.53
CA GLN A 15 -18.21 -16.84 -47.10
C GLN A 15 -16.91 -17.63 -46.95
N LEU A 16 -16.62 -18.08 -45.74
CA LEU A 16 -15.54 -19.03 -45.49
C LEU A 16 -15.94 -20.40 -46.07
N LYS A 17 -15.21 -20.87 -47.05
CA LYS A 17 -15.50 -22.13 -47.75
C LYS A 17 -15.05 -23.38 -46.98
N LEU A 18 -14.12 -23.26 -46.05
CA LEU A 18 -13.59 -24.37 -45.28
C LEU A 18 -13.47 -23.94 -43.80
N PRO A 19 -13.88 -24.77 -42.84
CA PRO A 19 -13.50 -24.61 -41.44
C PRO A 19 -12.02 -24.95 -41.34
N LEU A 20 -11.17 -23.93 -41.27
CA LEU A 20 -9.77 -24.11 -40.93
C LEU A 20 -9.67 -24.31 -39.41
N GLU A 21 -8.92 -25.32 -39.00
CA GLU A 21 -8.53 -25.46 -37.62
C GLU A 21 -7.69 -24.23 -37.25
N ILE A 22 -8.16 -23.47 -36.26
CA ILE A 22 -7.52 -22.19 -35.85
C ILE A 22 -6.08 -22.42 -35.46
N GLU A 23 -5.77 -23.55 -34.84
CA GLU A 23 -4.44 -23.97 -34.43
C GLU A 23 -3.41 -23.94 -35.57
N LYS A 24 -3.81 -24.29 -36.79
CA LYS A 24 -2.94 -24.26 -37.98
C LYS A 24 -2.59 -22.84 -38.45
N LEU A 25 -3.30 -21.83 -37.95
CA LEU A 25 -3.06 -20.42 -38.28
C LEU A 25 -2.19 -19.69 -37.24
N ILE A 26 -1.93 -20.30 -36.10
CA ILE A 26 -1.11 -19.74 -35.04
C ILE A 26 0.30 -20.31 -35.17
N ASP A 27 1.30 -19.42 -35.16
CA ASP A 27 2.71 -19.83 -35.19
C ASP A 27 3.06 -20.64 -33.93
N ILE A 28 3.84 -21.71 -34.10
CA ILE A 28 4.21 -22.60 -33.00
C ILE A 28 5.00 -21.89 -31.88
N SER A 29 5.66 -20.78 -32.19
CA SER A 29 6.38 -19.94 -31.23
C SER A 29 5.49 -18.92 -30.53
N ASP A 30 4.16 -18.87 -30.85
CA ASP A 30 3.26 -17.88 -30.26
C ASP A 30 3.11 -18.07 -28.75
N PRO A 31 3.10 -16.99 -27.96
CA PRO A 31 2.92 -17.01 -26.52
C PRO A 31 1.71 -17.81 -26.03
N VAL A 32 0.67 -17.96 -26.85
CA VAL A 32 -0.55 -18.69 -26.46
C VAL A 32 -0.28 -20.14 -26.11
N TYR A 33 0.68 -20.79 -26.76
CA TYR A 33 1.01 -22.19 -26.48
C TYR A 33 1.72 -22.33 -25.12
N THR A 34 2.71 -21.50 -24.84
CA THR A 34 3.34 -21.47 -23.51
C THR A 34 2.32 -21.13 -22.42
N PHE A 35 1.40 -20.22 -22.71
CA PHE A 35 0.30 -19.88 -21.80
C PHE A 35 -0.60 -21.08 -21.53
N CYS A 36 -1.03 -21.80 -22.58
CA CYS A 36 -1.86 -23.00 -22.43
C CYS A 36 -1.14 -24.10 -21.67
N GLU A 37 0.16 -24.33 -21.95
CA GLU A 37 0.98 -25.27 -21.19
C GLU A 37 0.91 -25.00 -19.68
N VAL A 38 1.13 -23.77 -19.25
CA VAL A 38 1.03 -23.39 -17.82
C VAL A 38 -0.39 -23.61 -17.29
N MET A 39 -1.40 -23.14 -18.00
CA MET A 39 -2.79 -23.17 -17.53
C MET A 39 -3.39 -24.57 -17.47
N ASP A 40 -2.91 -25.50 -18.31
CA ASP A 40 -3.40 -26.88 -18.35
C ASP A 40 -2.78 -27.75 -17.25
N HIS A 41 -1.68 -27.30 -16.64
CA HIS A 41 -1.08 -27.94 -15.48
C HIS A 41 -1.60 -27.44 -14.13
N ILE A 42 -2.48 -26.45 -14.12
CA ILE A 42 -3.07 -25.88 -12.90
C ILE A 42 -4.47 -26.45 -12.69
N ASP A 43 -4.72 -27.00 -11.51
CA ASP A 43 -6.07 -27.42 -11.13
C ASP A 43 -6.94 -26.22 -10.77
N LEU A 44 -7.80 -25.84 -11.69
CA LEU A 44 -8.75 -24.75 -11.53
C LEU A 44 -10.12 -25.19 -11.01
N SER A 45 -10.35 -26.48 -10.82
CA SER A 45 -11.66 -27.07 -10.49
C SER A 45 -12.22 -26.59 -9.15
N GLY A 46 -11.34 -26.29 -8.19
CA GLY A 46 -11.70 -25.82 -6.85
C GLY A 46 -12.10 -24.34 -6.76
N TYR A 47 -11.78 -23.52 -7.79
CA TYR A 47 -11.96 -22.06 -7.71
C TYR A 47 -13.35 -21.58 -8.15
N PHE A 48 -13.99 -22.30 -9.04
CA PHE A 48 -15.24 -21.87 -9.65
C PHE A 48 -16.32 -22.94 -9.42
N VAL A 49 -17.02 -22.82 -8.30
CA VAL A 49 -18.12 -23.74 -7.98
C VAL A 49 -19.29 -23.44 -8.91
N GLU A 50 -19.71 -24.41 -9.73
CA GLU A 50 -20.95 -24.36 -10.49
C GLU A 50 -22.12 -24.30 -9.50
N LYS A 51 -22.59 -23.10 -9.20
CA LYS A 51 -23.88 -22.92 -8.55
C LYS A 51 -24.94 -23.36 -9.56
N GLY A 52 -25.49 -24.54 -9.39
CA GLY A 52 -26.52 -25.12 -10.27
C GLY A 52 -27.72 -24.18 -10.38
N TYR A 53 -27.73 -23.36 -11.41
CA TYR A 53 -28.90 -22.56 -11.78
C TYR A 53 -29.84 -23.44 -12.59
N LYS A 54 -30.98 -23.80 -12.03
CA LYS A 54 -31.99 -24.60 -12.69
C LYS A 54 -32.77 -23.85 -13.76
N THR A 55 -32.66 -22.50 -13.82
CA THR A 55 -33.42 -21.65 -14.77
C THR A 55 -32.58 -20.42 -15.18
N GLY A 56 -32.72 -19.98 -16.44
CA GLY A 56 -32.09 -18.81 -16.99
C GLY A 56 -31.04 -19.10 -18.09
N ARG A 57 -30.37 -18.06 -18.58
CA ARG A 57 -29.32 -18.20 -19.60
C ARG A 57 -28.11 -18.93 -19.01
N PRO A 58 -27.55 -19.94 -19.68
CA PRO A 58 -26.32 -20.62 -19.22
C PRO A 58 -25.20 -19.62 -18.97
N LYS A 59 -24.45 -19.81 -17.88
CA LYS A 59 -23.24 -19.03 -17.59
C LYS A 59 -22.19 -19.32 -18.66
N CYS A 60 -21.36 -18.32 -18.95
CA CYS A 60 -20.14 -18.55 -19.72
C CYS A 60 -19.19 -19.42 -18.89
N ASP A 61 -18.44 -20.27 -19.58
CA ASP A 61 -17.39 -21.08 -18.97
C ASP A 61 -16.37 -20.19 -18.25
N GLN A 62 -16.25 -20.36 -16.94
CA GLN A 62 -15.43 -19.51 -16.07
C GLN A 62 -13.93 -19.76 -16.29
N HIS A 63 -13.53 -20.99 -16.66
CA HIS A 63 -12.14 -21.32 -16.97
C HIS A 63 -11.71 -20.63 -18.26
N LYS A 64 -12.54 -20.63 -19.29
CA LYS A 64 -12.28 -19.91 -20.55
C LYS A 64 -12.23 -18.39 -20.34
N LEU A 65 -13.12 -17.84 -19.47
CA LEU A 65 -13.07 -16.42 -19.10
C LEU A 65 -11.75 -16.08 -18.42
N LEU A 66 -11.29 -16.93 -17.48
CA LEU A 66 -10.01 -16.73 -16.79
C LEU A 66 -8.84 -16.78 -17.77
N LYS A 67 -8.77 -17.84 -18.62
CA LYS A 67 -7.71 -17.97 -19.62
C LYS A 67 -7.61 -16.72 -20.51
N VAL A 68 -8.74 -16.24 -21.02
CA VAL A 68 -8.78 -15.02 -21.85
C VAL A 68 -8.29 -13.77 -21.10
N ILE A 69 -8.71 -13.60 -19.84
CA ILE A 69 -8.27 -12.45 -19.03
C ILE A 69 -6.76 -12.51 -18.78
N LEU A 70 -6.25 -13.64 -18.31
CA LEU A 70 -4.83 -13.79 -17.99
C LEU A 70 -3.96 -13.65 -19.24
N PHE A 71 -4.37 -14.20 -20.36
CA PHE A 71 -3.64 -14.04 -21.63
C PHE A 71 -3.63 -12.57 -22.09
N ALA A 72 -4.75 -11.85 -21.93
CA ALA A 72 -4.78 -10.42 -22.23
C ALA A 72 -3.83 -9.60 -21.36
N PHE A 73 -3.69 -9.96 -20.08
CA PHE A 73 -2.73 -9.33 -19.18
C PHE A 73 -1.28 -9.76 -19.47
N MET A 74 -1.07 -10.97 -19.98
CA MET A 74 0.23 -11.42 -20.44
C MET A 74 0.73 -10.61 -21.65
N GLU A 75 -0.13 -10.38 -22.62
CA GLU A 75 0.22 -9.65 -23.85
C GLU A 75 0.31 -8.13 -23.65
N GLU A 76 -0.71 -7.55 -23.05
CA GLU A 76 -0.88 -6.09 -22.97
C GLU A 76 -0.38 -5.47 -21.64
N GLY A 77 -0.09 -6.29 -20.62
CA GLY A 77 0.18 -5.85 -19.25
C GLY A 77 -1.09 -5.46 -18.51
N PHE A 78 -1.69 -4.33 -18.83
CA PHE A 78 -3.04 -3.97 -18.38
C PHE A 78 -3.98 -3.89 -19.59
N CYS A 79 -5.04 -4.69 -19.59
CA CYS A 79 -6.01 -4.70 -20.67
C CYS A 79 -7.41 -4.29 -20.20
N PRO A 80 -7.98 -3.17 -20.72
CA PRO A 80 -9.34 -2.77 -20.41
C PRO A 80 -10.37 -3.81 -20.90
N LEU A 81 -11.45 -4.02 -20.15
CA LEU A 81 -12.46 -5.04 -20.45
C LEU A 81 -13.08 -4.93 -21.86
N ARG A 82 -13.25 -3.70 -22.37
CA ARG A 82 -13.73 -3.47 -23.73
C ARG A 82 -12.71 -3.89 -24.79
N GLN A 83 -11.42 -3.78 -24.46
CA GLN A 83 -10.35 -4.27 -25.33
C GLN A 83 -10.32 -5.79 -25.33
N ILE A 84 -10.48 -6.45 -24.16
CA ILE A 84 -10.61 -7.92 -24.10
C ILE A 84 -11.76 -8.42 -24.97
N GLU A 85 -12.94 -7.80 -24.89
CA GLU A 85 -14.07 -8.14 -25.77
C GLU A 85 -13.73 -7.98 -27.26
N LYS A 86 -12.98 -6.92 -27.61
CA LYS A 86 -12.55 -6.67 -28.99
C LYS A 86 -11.56 -7.73 -29.48
N LEU A 87 -10.58 -8.09 -28.62
CA LEU A 87 -9.61 -9.15 -28.91
C LEU A 87 -10.30 -10.49 -29.13
N CYS A 88 -11.26 -10.88 -28.29
CA CYS A 88 -12.05 -12.10 -28.47
C CYS A 88 -12.83 -12.16 -29.80
N LYS A 89 -13.11 -11.03 -30.43
CA LYS A 89 -13.82 -10.95 -31.72
C LYS A 89 -12.91 -10.94 -32.94
N ASN A 90 -11.68 -10.47 -32.77
CA ASN A 90 -10.83 -10.11 -33.91
C ASN A 90 -9.46 -10.83 -33.93
N ASP A 91 -9.03 -11.44 -32.82
CA ASP A 91 -7.76 -12.13 -32.73
C ASP A 91 -7.97 -13.65 -32.62
N ILE A 92 -7.32 -14.40 -33.50
CA ILE A 92 -7.43 -15.86 -33.56
C ILE A 92 -6.96 -16.57 -32.31
N ARG A 93 -5.97 -16.02 -31.58
CA ARG A 93 -5.45 -16.58 -30.34
C ARG A 93 -6.52 -16.58 -29.24
N TYR A 94 -7.29 -15.51 -29.13
CA TYR A 94 -8.41 -15.42 -28.19
C TYR A 94 -9.59 -16.32 -28.62
N MET A 95 -9.81 -16.48 -29.94
CA MET A 95 -10.81 -17.42 -30.45
C MET A 95 -10.41 -18.86 -30.14
N TYR A 96 -9.11 -19.18 -30.23
CA TYR A 96 -8.54 -20.46 -29.83
C TYR A 96 -8.77 -20.73 -28.34
N LEU A 97 -8.44 -19.77 -27.43
CA LEU A 97 -8.69 -19.88 -26.00
C LEU A 97 -10.19 -20.03 -25.63
N LEU A 98 -11.07 -19.47 -26.44
CA LEU A 98 -12.51 -19.59 -26.25
C LEU A 98 -13.06 -20.94 -26.74
N ASP A 99 -12.35 -21.67 -27.59
CA ASP A 99 -12.67 -23.01 -28.08
C ASP A 99 -14.17 -23.14 -28.44
N GLY A 100 -14.57 -22.46 -29.50
CA GLY A 100 -15.95 -22.44 -30.01
C GLY A 100 -16.95 -21.60 -29.18
N MET A 101 -16.61 -21.08 -28.04
CA MET A 101 -17.47 -20.19 -27.28
C MET A 101 -17.58 -18.83 -27.95
N LYS A 102 -18.81 -18.31 -28.07
CA LYS A 102 -19.03 -16.95 -28.57
C LYS A 102 -18.32 -15.92 -27.71
N ALA A 103 -17.66 -14.94 -28.33
CA ALA A 103 -16.97 -13.85 -27.65
C ALA A 103 -17.84 -13.21 -26.54
N PRO A 104 -17.41 -13.28 -25.27
CA PRO A 104 -18.13 -12.68 -24.13
C PRO A 104 -18.11 -11.16 -24.20
N SER A 105 -19.15 -10.52 -23.65
CA SER A 105 -19.19 -9.07 -23.53
C SER A 105 -18.28 -8.55 -22.43
N PHE A 106 -17.86 -7.29 -22.50
CA PHE A 106 -17.10 -6.63 -21.44
C PHE A 106 -17.82 -6.68 -20.07
N ALA A 107 -19.17 -6.68 -20.08
CA ALA A 107 -19.96 -6.80 -18.86
C ALA A 107 -19.85 -8.21 -18.26
N THR A 108 -19.78 -9.26 -19.09
CA THR A 108 -19.57 -10.64 -18.65
C THR A 108 -18.22 -10.77 -17.92
N PHE A 109 -17.14 -10.28 -18.54
CA PHE A 109 -15.82 -10.23 -17.90
C PHE A 109 -15.83 -9.43 -16.60
N GLY A 110 -16.50 -8.26 -16.59
CA GLY A 110 -16.60 -7.42 -15.41
C GLY A 110 -17.34 -8.09 -14.24
N ASN A 111 -18.40 -8.82 -14.53
CA ASN A 111 -19.16 -9.58 -13.53
C ASN A 111 -18.35 -10.77 -13.01
N PHE A 112 -17.67 -11.52 -13.88
CA PHE A 112 -16.82 -12.62 -13.49
C PHE A 112 -15.68 -12.15 -12.57
N ILE A 113 -14.95 -11.10 -12.94
CA ILE A 113 -13.87 -10.56 -12.12
C ILE A 113 -14.38 -10.11 -10.76
N ARG A 114 -15.53 -9.43 -10.70
CA ARG A 114 -16.06 -8.88 -9.45
C ARG A 114 -16.61 -9.94 -8.52
N ASN A 115 -17.30 -10.92 -9.04
CA ASN A 115 -18.10 -11.83 -8.24
C ASN A 115 -17.42 -13.17 -7.96
N GLU A 116 -16.48 -13.58 -8.82
CA GLU A 116 -15.88 -14.90 -8.75
C GLU A 116 -14.35 -14.83 -8.57
N LEU A 117 -13.67 -13.94 -9.31
CA LEU A 117 -12.21 -13.92 -9.37
C LEU A 117 -11.56 -13.17 -8.18
N THR A 118 -12.26 -12.18 -7.60
CA THR A 118 -11.66 -11.31 -6.56
C THR A 118 -11.17 -12.08 -5.34
N ASP A 119 -11.81 -13.16 -4.97
CA ASP A 119 -11.46 -13.95 -3.79
C ASP A 119 -10.48 -15.09 -4.08
N SER A 120 -10.32 -15.50 -5.34
CA SER A 120 -9.47 -16.62 -5.76
C SER A 120 -8.18 -16.23 -6.47
N ILE A 121 -8.06 -14.99 -6.94
CA ILE A 121 -6.93 -14.57 -7.80
C ILE A 121 -5.54 -14.73 -7.14
N GLU A 122 -5.42 -14.49 -5.85
CA GLU A 122 -4.14 -14.62 -5.16
C GLU A 122 -3.70 -16.09 -5.07
N GLN A 123 -4.66 -17.02 -4.91
CA GLN A 123 -4.34 -18.45 -4.93
C GLN A 123 -4.03 -18.93 -6.36
N ILE A 124 -4.77 -18.48 -7.37
CA ILE A 124 -4.47 -18.75 -8.78
C ILE A 124 -3.05 -18.23 -9.14
N PHE A 125 -2.68 -17.06 -8.64
CA PHE A 125 -1.33 -16.52 -8.81
C PHE A 125 -0.27 -17.40 -8.17
N LYS A 126 -0.53 -17.93 -6.96
CA LYS A 126 0.33 -18.89 -6.29
C LYS A 126 0.51 -20.15 -7.15
N ASP A 127 -0.57 -20.70 -7.71
CA ASP A 127 -0.52 -21.93 -8.49
C ASP A 127 0.25 -21.74 -9.81
N ILE A 128 0.02 -20.60 -10.50
CA ILE A 128 0.83 -20.19 -11.67
C ILE A 128 2.31 -20.12 -11.31
N ASN A 129 2.63 -19.45 -10.20
CA ASN A 129 4.00 -19.33 -9.73
C ASN A 129 4.58 -20.68 -9.34
N SER A 130 3.83 -21.55 -8.68
CA SER A 130 4.30 -22.87 -8.29
C SER A 130 4.76 -23.70 -9.49
N TYR A 131 3.98 -23.70 -10.55
CA TYR A 131 4.35 -24.35 -11.80
C TYR A 131 5.62 -23.75 -12.43
N ILE A 132 5.66 -22.42 -12.58
CA ILE A 132 6.79 -21.70 -13.18
C ILE A 132 8.05 -21.91 -12.34
N PHE A 133 7.94 -21.80 -11.02
CA PHE A 133 9.09 -21.89 -10.10
C PHE A 133 9.68 -23.29 -10.04
N GLU A 134 8.85 -24.32 -10.13
CA GLU A 134 9.31 -25.69 -10.25
C GLU A 134 10.08 -25.90 -11.55
N LYS A 135 9.54 -25.45 -12.69
CA LYS A 135 10.19 -25.57 -14.01
C LYS A 135 11.48 -24.77 -14.12
N GLU A 136 11.52 -23.58 -13.54
CA GLU A 136 12.67 -22.67 -13.60
C GLU A 136 13.65 -22.86 -12.42
N GLN A 137 13.30 -23.72 -11.44
CA GLN A 137 14.07 -23.94 -10.20
C GLN A 137 14.38 -22.61 -9.47
N VAL A 138 13.34 -21.78 -9.33
CA VAL A 138 13.47 -20.45 -8.73
C VAL A 138 13.89 -20.54 -7.26
N ASP A 139 14.92 -19.78 -6.90
CA ASP A 139 15.41 -19.70 -5.54
C ASP A 139 14.56 -18.73 -4.70
N LEU A 140 13.83 -19.30 -3.74
CA LEU A 140 12.97 -18.54 -2.81
C LEU A 140 13.70 -18.10 -1.52
N GLU A 141 14.98 -18.45 -1.34
CA GLU A 141 15.77 -17.95 -0.22
C GLU A 141 16.25 -16.51 -0.46
N HIS A 142 16.51 -16.13 -1.72
CA HIS A 142 16.95 -14.79 -2.11
C HIS A 142 15.76 -13.97 -2.64
N VAL A 143 15.31 -13.02 -1.84
CA VAL A 143 14.16 -12.19 -2.18
C VAL A 143 14.56 -10.74 -2.33
N TYR A 144 14.33 -10.17 -3.50
CA TYR A 144 14.62 -8.78 -3.83
C TYR A 144 13.35 -7.94 -3.69
N ILE A 145 13.38 -6.98 -2.76
CA ILE A 145 12.22 -6.19 -2.38
C ILE A 145 12.37 -4.77 -2.90
N ASP A 146 11.33 -4.28 -3.55
CA ASP A 146 11.20 -2.88 -3.91
C ASP A 146 9.76 -2.41 -3.79
N GLY A 147 9.58 -1.13 -3.58
CA GLY A 147 8.28 -0.50 -3.46
C GLY A 147 8.11 0.66 -4.42
N THR A 148 6.88 0.84 -4.88
CA THR A 148 6.57 1.93 -5.77
C THR A 148 5.20 2.53 -5.49
N LYS A 149 5.13 3.86 -5.51
CA LYS A 149 3.86 4.58 -5.36
C LYS A 149 3.20 4.73 -6.71
N ILE A 150 1.92 4.31 -6.79
CA ILE A 150 1.10 4.43 -7.99
C ILE A 150 -0.13 5.28 -7.68
N GLU A 151 -0.46 6.21 -8.58
CA GLU A 151 -1.61 7.10 -8.44
C GLU A 151 -2.91 6.29 -8.42
N ALA A 152 -3.77 6.57 -7.44
CA ALA A 152 -5.08 5.95 -7.30
C ALA A 152 -6.09 6.52 -8.30
N ASN A 153 -7.10 5.72 -8.64
CA ASN A 153 -8.26 6.21 -9.38
C ASN A 153 -9.18 7.04 -8.47
N ALA A 154 -8.68 8.18 -8.00
CA ALA A 154 -9.38 9.03 -7.06
C ALA A 154 -9.30 10.50 -7.44
N ASN A 155 -10.23 11.31 -6.93
CA ASN A 155 -10.21 12.74 -7.16
C ASN A 155 -9.09 13.38 -6.31
N ARG A 156 -8.24 14.17 -6.96
CA ARG A 156 -7.06 14.82 -6.38
C ARG A 156 -7.41 15.91 -5.37
N TYR A 157 -8.59 16.49 -5.47
CA TYR A 157 -9.00 17.65 -4.67
C TYR A 157 -9.93 17.29 -3.50
N THR A 158 -10.22 16.02 -3.28
CA THR A 158 -11.12 15.56 -2.20
C THR A 158 -10.34 14.91 -1.06
N TRP A 159 -9.41 15.66 -0.49
CA TRP A 159 -8.58 15.17 0.62
C TRP A 159 -9.23 15.38 1.99
N VAL A 160 -8.90 14.50 2.90
CA VAL A 160 -9.17 14.62 4.33
C VAL A 160 -7.84 14.43 5.08
N TRP A 161 -7.48 15.40 5.92
CA TRP A 161 -6.28 15.38 6.74
C TRP A 161 -6.61 15.08 8.19
N LYS A 162 -6.04 14.01 8.75
CA LYS A 162 -6.24 13.60 10.15
C LYS A 162 -5.93 14.74 11.13
N LYS A 163 -4.78 15.39 10.95
CA LYS A 163 -4.36 16.52 11.80
C LYS A 163 -5.37 17.68 11.77
N SER A 164 -5.95 17.98 10.61
CA SER A 164 -6.98 19.02 10.49
C SER A 164 -8.28 18.61 11.18
N CYS A 165 -8.70 17.36 11.03
CA CYS A 165 -9.89 16.84 11.70
C CYS A 165 -9.72 16.86 13.23
N THR A 166 -8.56 16.44 13.75
CA THR A 166 -8.26 16.48 15.18
C THR A 166 -8.28 17.90 15.73
N ARG A 167 -7.62 18.84 15.03
CA ARG A 167 -7.63 20.26 15.43
C ARG A 167 -9.04 20.87 15.40
N ASN A 168 -9.81 20.57 14.35
CA ASN A 168 -11.17 21.10 14.22
C ASN A 168 -12.12 20.44 15.24
N ARG A 169 -11.91 19.17 15.60
CA ARG A 169 -12.62 18.51 16.70
C ARG A 169 -12.39 19.24 18.02
N GLY A 170 -11.15 19.61 18.34
CA GLY A 170 -10.85 20.42 19.54
C GLY A 170 -11.60 21.77 19.54
N LYS A 171 -11.60 22.47 18.40
CA LYS A 171 -12.39 23.72 18.28
C LYS A 171 -13.89 23.54 18.47
N VAL A 172 -14.43 22.36 18.15
CA VAL A 172 -15.84 22.05 18.43
C VAL A 172 -16.04 21.82 19.92
N PHE A 173 -15.08 21.22 20.62
CA PHE A 173 -15.15 21.10 22.09
C PHE A 173 -15.23 22.47 22.77
N ASP A 174 -14.36 23.41 22.37
CA ASP A 174 -14.39 24.79 22.89
C ASP A 174 -15.76 25.45 22.66
N LYS A 175 -16.35 25.22 21.49
CA LYS A 175 -17.69 25.77 21.14
C LYS A 175 -18.82 25.12 21.95
N ILE A 176 -18.75 23.81 22.20
CA ILE A 176 -19.72 23.12 23.04
C ILE A 176 -19.63 23.64 24.47
N SER A 177 -18.42 23.85 25.01
CA SER A 177 -18.23 24.43 26.33
C SER A 177 -18.87 25.82 26.42
N SER A 178 -18.60 26.71 25.45
CA SER A 178 -19.20 28.03 25.40
C SER A 178 -20.72 27.99 25.27
N LEU A 179 -21.26 27.02 24.52
CA LEU A 179 -22.72 26.86 24.37
C LEU A 179 -23.37 26.35 25.68
N ILE A 180 -22.68 25.43 26.40
CA ILE A 180 -23.13 24.95 27.72
C ILE A 180 -23.18 26.12 28.72
N ASP A 181 -22.19 27.00 28.72
CA ASP A 181 -22.18 28.19 29.58
C ASP A 181 -23.38 29.11 29.24
N ALA A 182 -23.66 29.34 27.96
CA ALA A 182 -24.81 30.10 27.52
C ALA A 182 -26.15 29.42 27.91
N MET A 183 -26.25 28.11 27.72
CA MET A 183 -27.44 27.33 28.14
C MET A 183 -27.66 27.43 29.66
N ASN A 184 -26.59 27.37 30.46
CA ASN A 184 -26.68 27.54 31.92
C ASN A 184 -27.19 28.90 32.32
N GLN A 185 -26.75 29.97 31.63
CA GLN A 185 -27.17 31.34 31.94
C GLN A 185 -28.62 31.62 31.48
N ASP A 186 -28.95 31.19 30.27
CA ASP A 186 -30.21 31.60 29.61
C ASP A 186 -31.42 30.72 30.01
N VAL A 187 -31.20 29.41 30.22
CA VAL A 187 -32.29 28.44 30.33
C VAL A 187 -32.14 27.51 31.52
N LEU A 188 -31.03 26.79 31.61
CA LEU A 188 -30.87 25.71 32.59
C LEU A 188 -30.78 26.23 34.02
N GLY A 189 -30.14 27.38 34.22
CA GLY A 189 -30.06 28.02 35.53
C GLY A 189 -31.45 28.43 36.07
N VAL A 190 -32.34 28.85 35.21
CA VAL A 190 -33.74 29.18 35.59
C VAL A 190 -34.52 27.91 35.98
N LEU A 191 -34.18 26.77 35.37
CA LEU A 191 -34.78 25.47 35.65
C LEU A 191 -34.07 24.71 36.82
N GLY A 192 -33.12 25.35 37.49
CA GLY A 192 -32.35 24.72 38.58
C GLY A 192 -31.38 23.63 38.13
N LEU A 193 -31.09 23.55 36.82
CA LEU A 193 -30.15 22.61 36.22
C LEU A 193 -28.84 23.32 35.96
N LYS A 194 -27.72 22.63 36.20
CA LYS A 194 -26.38 23.16 35.91
C LYS A 194 -25.55 22.06 35.23
N LEU A 195 -24.98 22.40 34.09
CA LEU A 195 -24.05 21.55 33.34
C LEU A 195 -22.62 22.06 33.51
N GLU A 196 -21.68 21.15 33.68
CA GLU A 196 -20.26 21.52 33.76
C GLU A 196 -19.60 21.37 32.38
N PRO A 197 -18.96 22.43 31.87
CA PRO A 197 -18.12 22.33 30.67
C PRO A 197 -16.97 21.34 30.86
N ARG A 198 -16.56 20.67 29.78
CA ARG A 198 -15.50 19.68 29.77
C ARG A 198 -14.42 20.05 28.76
N GLU A 199 -13.22 19.55 28.93
CA GLU A 199 -12.13 19.72 27.95
C GLU A 199 -12.36 18.87 26.69
N GLU A 200 -12.97 17.68 26.84
CA GLU A 200 -13.30 16.77 25.74
C GLU A 200 -14.73 16.24 25.89
N TYR A 201 -15.37 16.02 24.74
CA TYR A 201 -16.76 15.55 24.67
C TYR A 201 -16.84 14.25 23.86
N ALA A 202 -17.35 13.19 24.50
CA ALA A 202 -17.76 11.97 23.83
C ALA A 202 -19.07 12.21 23.03
N ILE A 203 -19.25 11.50 21.93
CA ILE A 203 -20.45 11.62 21.08
C ILE A 203 -21.70 11.23 21.88
N GLU A 204 -21.61 10.17 22.65
CA GLU A 204 -22.68 9.66 23.52
C GLU A 204 -23.13 10.72 24.50
N TYR A 205 -22.19 11.37 25.19
CA TYR A 205 -22.50 12.42 26.15
C TYR A 205 -23.19 13.61 25.49
N VAL A 206 -22.73 14.07 24.32
CA VAL A 206 -23.37 15.18 23.61
C VAL A 206 -24.78 14.80 23.11
N THR A 207 -24.98 13.52 22.77
CA THR A 207 -26.33 13.02 22.41
C THR A 207 -27.25 13.01 23.61
N GLU A 208 -26.82 12.54 24.77
CA GLU A 208 -27.58 12.60 26.03
C GLU A 208 -27.90 14.05 26.44
N LEU A 209 -26.92 14.94 26.29
CA LEU A 209 -27.08 16.37 26.54
C LEU A 209 -28.17 16.98 25.65
N LEU A 210 -28.18 16.62 24.37
CA LEU A 210 -29.19 17.11 23.41
C LEU A 210 -30.60 16.66 23.80
N GLU A 211 -30.77 15.38 24.17
CA GLU A 211 -32.05 14.84 24.64
C GLU A 211 -32.52 15.46 25.98
N MET A 212 -31.57 15.64 26.91
CA MET A 212 -31.87 16.30 28.18
C MET A 212 -32.32 17.74 27.96
N TYR A 213 -31.60 18.50 27.13
CA TYR A 213 -31.96 19.89 26.82
C TYR A 213 -33.34 19.99 26.17
N LYS A 214 -33.65 19.09 25.22
CA LYS A 214 -34.96 18.98 24.57
C LYS A 214 -36.09 18.75 25.58
N LYS A 215 -35.90 17.83 26.52
CA LYS A 215 -36.87 17.53 27.59
C LYS A 215 -37.06 18.72 28.54
N ALA A 216 -35.94 19.33 28.99
CA ALA A 216 -35.97 20.45 29.93
C ALA A 216 -36.68 21.69 29.36
N THR A 217 -36.54 21.93 28.05
CA THR A 217 -37.13 23.10 27.37
C THR A 217 -38.49 22.82 26.73
N GLY A 218 -38.97 21.57 26.74
CA GLY A 218 -40.24 21.19 26.11
C GLY A 218 -40.27 21.39 24.58
N LEU A 219 -39.09 21.33 23.91
CA LEU A 219 -38.97 21.55 22.47
C LEU A 219 -39.65 20.42 21.67
N ASP A 220 -40.54 20.82 20.76
CA ASP A 220 -41.08 19.96 19.71
C ASP A 220 -40.39 20.27 18.37
N GLU A 221 -39.69 19.32 17.81
CA GLU A 221 -38.99 19.48 16.53
C GLU A 221 -39.95 19.73 15.36
N ASN A 222 -41.20 19.24 15.45
CA ASN A 222 -42.21 19.45 14.41
C ASN A 222 -42.69 20.92 14.39
N ALA A 223 -42.55 21.64 15.51
CA ALA A 223 -42.89 23.05 15.65
C ALA A 223 -41.72 24.00 15.31
N PHE A 224 -40.58 23.49 14.83
CA PHE A 224 -39.43 24.31 14.52
C PHE A 224 -39.69 25.27 13.37
N VAL A 225 -39.42 26.53 13.64
CA VAL A 225 -39.56 27.60 12.66
C VAL A 225 -38.33 27.60 11.74
N SER A 226 -38.58 27.55 10.43
CA SER A 226 -37.54 27.58 9.41
C SER A 226 -37.92 28.51 8.26
N GLY A 227 -36.93 29.08 7.56
CA GLY A 227 -37.11 29.89 6.38
C GLY A 227 -36.81 31.38 6.58
N ARG A 228 -36.82 32.14 5.48
CA ARG A 228 -36.46 33.56 5.45
C ARG A 228 -37.58 34.39 6.10
N GLY A 229 -37.24 35.24 7.05
CA GLY A 229 -38.21 36.10 7.75
C GLY A 229 -38.76 35.53 9.07
N HIS A 230 -38.54 34.29 9.39
CA HIS A 230 -38.97 33.68 10.65
C HIS A 230 -37.85 33.74 11.71
N ARG A 231 -38.18 34.28 12.90
CA ARG A 231 -37.22 34.33 14.01
C ARG A 231 -37.36 33.08 14.88
N LYS A 232 -36.25 32.31 14.96
CA LYS A 232 -36.14 31.19 15.88
C LYS A 232 -36.09 31.70 17.33
N ASN A 233 -36.75 31.00 18.23
CA ASN A 233 -36.60 31.26 19.67
C ASN A 233 -35.22 30.86 20.17
N LEU A 234 -34.84 31.28 21.37
CA LEU A 234 -33.53 31.01 21.94
C LEU A 234 -33.27 29.50 22.10
N HIS A 235 -34.25 28.75 22.61
CA HIS A 235 -34.16 27.32 22.84
C HIS A 235 -33.92 26.54 21.54
N GLN A 236 -34.66 26.88 20.48
CA GLN A 236 -34.47 26.26 19.16
C GLN A 236 -33.08 26.56 18.59
N LYS A 237 -32.56 27.79 18.78
CA LYS A 237 -31.20 28.13 18.30
C LYS A 237 -30.14 27.30 19.01
N GLN A 238 -30.16 27.27 20.34
CA GLN A 238 -29.18 26.51 21.14
C GLN A 238 -29.26 25.01 20.87
N TYR A 239 -30.47 24.43 20.73
CA TYR A 239 -30.67 23.04 20.37
C TYR A 239 -30.08 22.70 18.99
N GLN A 240 -30.40 23.50 17.96
CA GLN A 240 -29.90 23.29 16.61
C GLN A 240 -28.39 23.49 16.51
N GLU A 241 -27.82 24.40 17.26
CA GLU A 241 -26.38 24.62 17.33
C GLU A 241 -25.67 23.43 17.98
N LEU A 242 -26.19 22.88 19.07
CA LEU A 242 -25.69 21.68 19.70
C LEU A 242 -25.81 20.47 18.76
N GLN A 243 -26.92 20.33 18.05
CA GLN A 243 -27.12 19.29 17.04
C GLN A 243 -26.09 19.39 15.90
N GLU A 244 -25.81 20.59 15.41
CA GLU A 244 -24.79 20.82 14.40
C GLU A 244 -23.39 20.42 14.92
N TYR A 245 -23.06 20.75 16.16
CA TYR A 245 -21.79 20.36 16.77
C TYR A 245 -21.69 18.85 16.94
N LEU A 246 -22.75 18.16 17.32
CA LEU A 246 -22.81 16.70 17.38
C LEU A 246 -22.52 16.06 16.01
N GLU A 247 -23.16 16.54 14.95
CA GLU A 247 -22.93 16.01 13.59
C GLU A 247 -21.50 16.29 13.10
N ARG A 248 -20.91 17.43 13.46
CA ARG A 248 -19.50 17.73 13.20
C ARG A 248 -18.56 16.78 13.97
N LEU A 249 -18.86 16.49 15.23
CA LEU A 249 -18.09 15.54 16.04
C LEU A 249 -18.13 14.14 15.44
N LYS A 250 -19.31 13.64 15.07
CA LYS A 250 -19.48 12.34 14.37
C LYS A 250 -18.66 12.29 13.08
N THR A 251 -18.71 13.37 12.30
CA THR A 251 -17.96 13.49 11.04
C THR A 251 -16.45 13.44 11.27
N TYR A 252 -15.93 14.21 12.23
CA TYR A 252 -14.49 14.20 12.54
C TYR A 252 -14.03 12.89 13.15
N ALA A 253 -14.84 12.27 14.03
CA ALA A 253 -14.54 10.95 14.59
C ALA A 253 -14.39 9.89 13.48
N ARG A 254 -15.36 9.83 12.56
CA ARG A 254 -15.33 8.95 11.39
C ARG A 254 -14.11 9.20 10.50
N HIS A 255 -13.74 10.46 10.26
CA HIS A 255 -12.55 10.78 9.45
C HIS A 255 -11.25 10.35 10.12
N ILE A 256 -11.15 10.50 11.44
CA ILE A 256 -9.99 10.07 12.22
C ILE A 256 -9.90 8.54 12.24
N GLU A 257 -11.02 7.85 12.41
CA GLU A 257 -11.14 6.41 12.38
C GLU A 257 -10.68 5.83 11.02
N ILE A 258 -11.17 6.35 9.89
CA ILE A 258 -10.75 5.94 8.54
C ILE A 258 -9.24 6.10 8.34
N CYS A 259 -8.63 7.15 8.88
CA CYS A 259 -7.18 7.33 8.82
C CYS A 259 -6.44 6.30 9.68
N GLY A 260 -7.03 5.84 10.78
CA GLY A 260 -6.37 4.91 11.70
C GLY A 260 -5.06 5.43 12.29
N GLY A 261 -4.18 4.51 12.75
CA GLY A 261 -2.89 4.85 13.37
C GLY A 261 -1.79 5.25 12.39
N ALA A 262 -1.76 4.64 11.23
CA ALA A 262 -0.63 4.69 10.30
C ALA A 262 -0.75 5.75 9.19
N ARG A 263 -1.96 6.25 8.90
CA ARG A 263 -2.20 7.22 7.83
C ARG A 263 -2.45 8.62 8.36
N ASN A 264 -2.00 9.61 7.61
CA ASN A 264 -2.26 11.03 7.91
C ASN A 264 -3.39 11.65 7.09
N SER A 265 -3.85 10.96 6.05
CA SER A 265 -4.85 11.45 5.11
C SER A 265 -5.52 10.30 4.35
N TYR A 266 -6.65 10.62 3.71
CA TYR A 266 -7.27 9.75 2.71
C TYR A 266 -8.07 10.56 1.69
N SER A 267 -8.45 9.95 0.55
CA SER A 267 -9.33 10.56 -0.44
C SER A 267 -10.79 10.21 -0.19
N LYS A 268 -11.71 11.20 -0.26
CA LYS A 268 -13.16 10.93 -0.12
C LYS A 268 -13.72 9.99 -1.20
N THR A 269 -13.11 9.99 -2.38
CA THR A 269 -13.54 9.17 -3.52
C THR A 269 -12.95 7.76 -3.52
N ASP A 270 -11.85 7.55 -2.78
CA ASP A 270 -11.26 6.24 -2.50
C ASP A 270 -10.67 6.27 -1.08
N LYS A 271 -11.42 5.73 -0.12
CA LYS A 271 -11.07 5.82 1.31
C LYS A 271 -9.80 5.05 1.67
N ASP A 272 -9.37 4.13 0.85
CA ASP A 272 -8.15 3.34 1.06
C ASP A 272 -6.92 4.02 0.47
N ALA A 273 -7.08 4.97 -0.46
CA ALA A 273 -5.98 5.75 -1.01
C ALA A 273 -5.50 6.84 -0.03
N THR A 274 -4.19 6.98 0.10
CA THR A 274 -3.54 8.00 0.93
C THR A 274 -2.85 9.03 0.06
N PHE A 275 -2.86 10.30 0.48
CA PHE A 275 -2.11 11.35 -0.22
C PHE A 275 -0.61 11.19 0.04
N MET A 276 0.14 10.92 -1.04
CA MET A 276 1.58 10.66 -1.03
C MET A 276 2.29 11.48 -2.10
N ARG A 277 3.58 11.75 -1.87
CA ARG A 277 4.46 12.31 -2.89
C ARG A 277 4.89 11.19 -3.84
N LEU A 278 4.68 11.36 -5.13
CA LEU A 278 5.15 10.46 -6.17
C LEU A 278 6.55 10.87 -6.65
N LYS A 279 7.41 9.91 -6.99
CA LYS A 279 8.78 10.18 -7.48
C LYS A 279 8.80 11.06 -8.76
N ARG A 280 7.80 10.90 -9.61
CA ARG A 280 7.59 11.71 -10.81
C ARG A 280 6.15 12.15 -10.83
N ASP A 281 5.93 13.38 -10.43
CA ASP A 281 4.67 14.07 -10.63
C ASP A 281 4.67 14.63 -12.07
N TYR A 282 3.64 14.27 -12.84
CA TYR A 282 3.49 14.80 -14.21
C TYR A 282 3.20 16.31 -14.23
N MET A 283 2.81 16.91 -13.10
CA MET A 283 2.66 18.35 -12.93
C MET A 283 4.00 19.04 -12.59
N GLY A 284 5.01 18.28 -12.16
CA GLY A 284 6.33 18.78 -11.82
C GLY A 284 6.38 19.74 -10.61
N ASN A 285 5.34 19.76 -9.78
CA ASN A 285 5.20 20.70 -8.66
C ASN A 285 5.25 20.05 -7.26
N ASP A 286 5.67 18.80 -7.18
CA ASP A 286 5.77 18.02 -5.94
C ASP A 286 4.44 17.85 -5.18
N GLN A 287 3.32 17.99 -5.86
CA GLN A 287 2.00 17.86 -5.27
C GLN A 287 1.77 16.47 -4.69
N LEU A 288 1.08 16.43 -3.55
CA LEU A 288 0.60 15.17 -2.98
C LEU A 288 -0.61 14.68 -3.78
N LEU A 289 -0.54 13.44 -4.26
CA LEU A 289 -1.61 12.78 -5.00
C LEU A 289 -2.16 11.59 -4.21
N PRO A 290 -3.47 11.27 -4.38
CA PRO A 290 -4.01 10.04 -3.80
C PRO A 290 -3.32 8.84 -4.46
N ALA A 291 -2.73 7.98 -3.66
CA ALA A 291 -1.90 6.88 -4.14
C ALA A 291 -1.93 5.67 -3.20
N TYR A 292 -1.48 4.57 -3.73
CA TYR A 292 -1.14 3.36 -2.99
C TYR A 292 0.35 3.09 -3.08
N ASN A 293 0.89 2.50 -2.03
CA ASN A 293 2.24 1.99 -2.01
C ASN A 293 2.22 0.51 -2.36
N LEU A 294 2.67 0.21 -3.56
CA LEU A 294 2.80 -1.12 -4.11
C LEU A 294 4.14 -1.72 -3.70
N GLN A 295 4.12 -2.93 -3.20
CA GLN A 295 5.29 -3.70 -2.80
C GLN A 295 5.40 -4.97 -3.64
N ALA A 296 6.59 -5.30 -4.08
CA ALA A 296 6.87 -6.57 -4.74
C ALA A 296 8.07 -7.26 -4.11
N ALA A 297 7.94 -8.57 -3.92
CA ALA A 297 9.01 -9.50 -3.63
C ALA A 297 9.31 -10.27 -4.90
N VAL A 298 10.54 -10.17 -5.41
CA VAL A 298 10.98 -10.72 -6.69
C VAL A 298 12.06 -11.78 -6.44
N CYS A 299 11.92 -12.94 -7.06
CA CYS A 299 12.87 -14.05 -7.03
C CYS A 299 13.20 -14.44 -8.48
N ASP A 300 14.47 -14.49 -8.85
CA ASP A 300 14.94 -14.85 -10.20
C ASP A 300 14.18 -14.15 -11.34
N GLU A 301 13.91 -12.83 -11.12
CA GLU A 301 13.17 -11.96 -12.03
C GLU A 301 11.66 -12.22 -12.12
N TYR A 302 11.10 -13.15 -11.33
CA TYR A 302 9.66 -13.38 -11.20
C TYR A 302 9.10 -12.69 -9.98
N ILE A 303 7.90 -12.17 -10.08
CA ILE A 303 7.17 -11.63 -8.93
C ILE A 303 6.66 -12.80 -8.10
N ALA A 304 7.25 -13.02 -6.93
CA ALA A 304 6.80 -14.04 -6.00
C ALA A 304 5.58 -13.57 -5.20
N VAL A 305 5.63 -12.35 -4.69
CA VAL A 305 4.54 -11.73 -3.91
C VAL A 305 4.34 -10.29 -4.34
N VAL A 306 3.09 -9.89 -4.47
CA VAL A 306 2.70 -8.47 -4.60
C VAL A 306 1.78 -8.09 -3.44
N ASP A 307 1.99 -6.90 -2.88
CA ASP A 307 1.16 -6.37 -1.81
C ASP A 307 0.90 -4.88 -2.00
N VAL A 308 -0.18 -4.38 -1.41
CA VAL A 308 -0.61 -2.99 -1.53
C VAL A 308 -0.93 -2.43 -0.16
N LYS A 309 -0.27 -1.33 0.19
CA LYS A 309 -0.50 -0.68 1.47
C LYS A 309 -0.84 0.80 1.28
N PRO A 310 -1.68 1.34 2.16
CA PRO A 310 -1.98 2.78 2.17
C PRO A 310 -0.91 3.60 2.91
N TYR A 311 0.29 3.07 3.09
CA TYR A 311 1.34 3.70 3.88
C TYR A 311 2.29 4.48 2.98
N ALA A 312 2.60 5.71 3.36
CA ALA A 312 3.53 6.54 2.61
C ALA A 312 5.01 6.14 2.78
N SER A 313 5.33 5.35 3.82
CA SER A 313 6.67 4.83 4.13
C SER A 313 6.77 3.35 3.81
N ASP A 314 7.86 2.95 3.17
CA ASP A 314 8.17 1.54 2.86
C ASP A 314 8.52 0.74 4.12
N THR A 315 9.01 1.43 5.16
CA THR A 315 9.32 0.83 6.47
C THR A 315 8.15 0.04 7.08
N GLU A 316 6.93 0.56 6.93
CA GLU A 316 5.71 -0.08 7.46
C GLU A 316 5.20 -1.21 6.54
N CYS A 317 5.77 -1.34 5.34
CA CYS A 317 5.34 -2.33 4.35
C CYS A 317 6.14 -3.63 4.42
N PHE A 318 7.33 -3.63 5.04
CA PHE A 318 8.22 -4.79 5.07
C PHE A 318 7.60 -6.00 5.77
N VAL A 319 7.21 -5.85 7.02
CA VAL A 319 6.64 -6.94 7.82
C VAL A 319 5.39 -7.55 7.15
N PRO A 320 4.38 -6.76 6.71
CA PRO A 320 3.23 -7.32 6.00
C PRO A 320 3.58 -8.08 4.72
N LEU A 321 4.63 -7.65 3.99
CA LEU A 321 5.07 -8.34 2.79
C LEU A 321 5.72 -9.69 3.12
N MET A 322 6.55 -9.76 4.18
CA MET A 322 7.19 -10.99 4.63
C MET A 322 6.18 -11.98 5.22
N GLU A 323 5.19 -11.50 5.98
CA GLU A 323 4.09 -12.33 6.46
C GLU A 323 3.29 -12.94 5.29
N LYS A 324 3.02 -12.13 4.25
CA LYS A 324 2.34 -12.61 3.04
C LYS A 324 3.19 -13.64 2.29
N PHE A 325 4.50 -13.44 2.21
CA PHE A 325 5.43 -14.39 1.61
C PHE A 325 5.40 -15.72 2.37
N ASN A 326 5.53 -15.68 3.70
CA ASN A 326 5.46 -16.87 4.54
C ASN A 326 4.10 -17.59 4.43
N HIS A 327 3.00 -16.85 4.38
CA HIS A 327 1.66 -17.42 4.19
C HIS A 327 1.53 -18.18 2.86
N ILE A 328 2.14 -17.67 1.79
CA ILE A 328 2.06 -18.28 0.45
C ILE A 328 3.00 -19.48 0.33
N TYR A 329 4.26 -19.37 0.78
CA TYR A 329 5.30 -20.37 0.56
C TYR A 329 5.61 -21.26 1.77
N GLY A 330 5.07 -20.95 2.96
CA GLY A 330 5.23 -21.73 4.19
C GLY A 330 6.55 -21.51 4.94
N HIS A 331 7.38 -20.56 4.49
CA HIS A 331 8.64 -20.18 5.12
C HIS A 331 8.99 -18.71 4.86
N TYR A 332 9.87 -18.14 5.69
CA TYR A 332 10.48 -16.84 5.44
C TYR A 332 11.71 -16.96 4.54
N PRO A 333 12.01 -15.96 3.71
CA PRO A 333 13.24 -15.97 2.91
C PRO A 333 14.46 -15.78 3.83
N LYS A 334 15.57 -16.44 3.50
CA LYS A 334 16.82 -16.26 4.27
C LYS A 334 17.46 -14.89 4.01
N TYR A 335 17.40 -14.41 2.78
CA TYR A 335 18.08 -13.20 2.31
C TYR A 335 17.08 -12.18 1.74
N PRO A 336 16.32 -11.45 2.60
CA PRO A 336 15.49 -10.34 2.14
C PRO A 336 16.36 -9.11 1.84
N VAL A 337 16.46 -8.73 0.57
CA VAL A 337 17.32 -7.63 0.10
C VAL A 337 16.45 -6.43 -0.26
N ALA A 338 16.61 -5.32 0.47
CA ALA A 338 15.80 -4.12 0.26
C ALA A 338 16.63 -2.83 0.34
N ASP A 339 16.05 -1.72 -0.11
CA ASP A 339 16.70 -0.41 -0.05
C ASP A 339 16.65 0.23 1.35
N ALA A 340 17.17 1.46 1.45
CA ALA A 340 17.22 2.19 2.72
C ALA A 340 15.85 2.63 3.25
N GLY A 341 14.80 2.57 2.45
CA GLY A 341 13.43 2.87 2.85
C GLY A 341 12.85 1.84 3.82
N TYR A 342 13.40 0.62 3.81
CA TYR A 342 12.94 -0.50 4.66
C TYR A 342 13.75 -0.64 5.93
N GLY A 343 14.99 -0.15 5.97
CA GLY A 343 15.90 -0.31 7.10
C GLY A 343 15.43 0.42 8.35
N SER A 344 14.99 -0.32 9.35
CA SER A 344 14.57 0.20 10.64
C SER A 344 14.87 -0.78 11.75
N TYR A 345 14.97 -0.27 12.98
CA TYR A 345 15.17 -1.12 14.16
C TYR A 345 14.13 -2.25 14.25
N ASN A 346 12.86 -1.93 14.06
CA ASN A 346 11.78 -2.93 14.12
C ASN A 346 11.93 -4.02 13.03
N ASN A 347 12.29 -3.63 11.81
CA ASN A 347 12.43 -4.58 10.71
C ASN A 347 13.68 -5.46 10.87
N TYR A 348 14.76 -4.94 11.43
CA TYR A 348 15.95 -5.74 11.72
C TYR A 348 15.70 -6.78 12.83
N LEU A 349 15.01 -6.40 13.90
CA LEU A 349 14.64 -7.37 14.95
C LEU A 349 13.61 -8.38 14.45
N TYR A 350 12.69 -7.96 13.58
CA TYR A 350 11.77 -8.90 12.92
C TYR A 350 12.52 -9.93 12.07
N CYS A 351 13.57 -9.51 11.35
CA CYS A 351 14.41 -10.45 10.61
C CYS A 351 15.09 -11.45 11.55
N GLU A 352 15.64 -10.98 12.66
CA GLU A 352 16.30 -11.83 13.66
C GLU A 352 15.34 -12.83 14.29
N GLU A 353 14.13 -12.40 14.65
CA GLU A 353 13.07 -13.24 15.22
C GLU A 353 12.66 -14.40 14.29
N HIS A 354 12.72 -14.17 12.96
CA HIS A 354 12.30 -15.14 11.95
C HIS A 354 13.46 -15.80 11.18
N GLY A 355 14.69 -15.69 11.66
CA GLY A 355 15.87 -16.34 11.07
C GLY A 355 16.27 -15.77 9.71
N MET A 356 15.85 -14.54 9.38
CA MET A 356 16.24 -13.83 8.16
C MET A 356 17.52 -13.02 8.40
N GLU A 357 18.42 -13.01 7.44
CA GLU A 357 19.62 -12.19 7.48
C GLU A 357 19.33 -10.73 7.09
N LYS A 358 20.13 -9.79 7.62
CA LYS A 358 19.87 -8.36 7.50
C LYS A 358 20.60 -7.77 6.28
N TYR A 359 19.94 -7.74 5.10
CA TYR A 359 20.46 -7.15 3.86
C TYR A 359 19.71 -5.89 3.42
N MET A 360 19.11 -5.17 4.36
CA MET A 360 18.44 -3.89 4.11
C MET A 360 19.36 -2.74 4.53
N LYS A 361 19.59 -1.77 3.64
CA LYS A 361 20.32 -0.54 3.98
C LYS A 361 19.54 0.28 4.99
N PHE A 362 20.23 1.08 5.82
CA PHE A 362 19.62 2.14 6.63
C PHE A 362 19.88 3.53 6.04
N THR A 363 19.11 4.52 6.43
CA THR A 363 19.11 5.86 5.82
C THR A 363 20.49 6.51 5.70
N MET A 364 21.39 6.26 6.67
CA MET A 364 22.73 6.85 6.70
C MET A 364 23.81 5.92 6.12
N PHE A 365 23.44 4.74 5.61
CA PHE A 365 24.37 3.71 5.14
C PHE A 365 25.47 4.27 4.22
N LYS A 366 25.09 5.01 3.18
CA LYS A 366 26.05 5.60 2.24
C LYS A 366 27.05 6.55 2.90
N LYS A 367 26.60 7.34 3.88
CA LYS A 367 27.51 8.24 4.62
C LYS A 367 28.44 7.49 5.56
N GLU A 368 27.95 6.40 6.18
CA GLU A 368 28.77 5.58 7.06
C GLU A 368 29.86 4.80 6.30
N THR A 369 29.59 4.40 5.05
CA THR A 369 30.51 3.55 4.26
C THR A 369 31.39 4.35 3.31
N GLU A 370 30.88 5.41 2.67
CA GLU A 370 31.59 6.13 1.60
C GLU A 370 32.17 7.48 2.03
N ASP A 371 31.57 8.15 3.03
CA ASP A 371 32.02 9.49 3.48
C ASP A 371 33.04 9.40 4.60
N LYS A 372 34.33 9.34 4.23
CA LYS A 372 35.44 9.28 5.20
C LYS A 372 35.45 10.45 6.20
N LYS A 373 35.03 11.67 5.77
CA LYS A 373 34.97 12.83 6.67
C LYS A 373 33.86 12.67 7.70
N TYR A 374 32.69 12.19 7.28
CA TYR A 374 31.60 11.92 8.18
C TYR A 374 31.94 10.79 9.18
N HIS A 375 32.56 9.71 8.71
CA HIS A 375 32.96 8.60 9.56
C HIS A 375 34.00 9.01 10.60
N ALA A 376 34.98 9.82 10.21
CA ALA A 376 36.07 10.30 11.08
C ALA A 376 35.72 11.54 11.91
N ASP A 377 34.50 12.09 11.82
CA ASP A 377 34.10 13.30 12.54
C ASP A 377 34.17 13.07 14.07
N PRO A 378 35.09 13.75 14.78
CA PRO A 378 35.27 13.56 16.21
C PRO A 378 34.08 14.03 17.07
N TYR A 379 33.18 14.81 16.47
CA TYR A 379 31.98 15.31 17.13
C TYR A 379 30.79 14.37 17.07
N ARG A 380 30.88 13.23 16.40
CA ARG A 380 29.86 12.19 16.41
C ARG A 380 29.93 11.40 17.71
N ALA A 381 28.78 11.21 18.37
CA ALA A 381 28.72 10.49 19.65
C ALA A 381 29.26 9.05 19.57
N VAL A 382 29.15 8.40 18.41
CA VAL A 382 29.68 7.06 18.17
C VAL A 382 31.23 7.02 18.23
N ASN A 383 31.88 8.14 17.93
CA ASN A 383 33.33 8.28 17.92
C ASN A 383 33.90 8.77 19.25
N PHE A 384 33.06 9.03 20.27
CA PHE A 384 33.52 9.48 21.58
C PHE A 384 34.28 8.36 22.28
N LYS A 385 35.44 8.70 22.81
CA LYS A 385 36.23 7.79 23.65
C LYS A 385 35.49 7.45 24.94
N ARG A 386 35.86 6.33 25.55
CA ARG A 386 35.41 5.96 26.88
C ARG A 386 36.60 5.99 27.83
N ASN A 387 36.39 6.46 29.05
CA ASN A 387 37.38 6.35 30.11
C ASN A 387 37.35 4.94 30.72
N GLU A 388 38.23 4.68 31.68
CA GLU A 388 38.35 3.41 32.43
C GLU A 388 37.03 3.01 33.11
N ASN A 389 36.22 3.99 33.49
CA ASN A 389 34.91 3.79 34.14
C ASN A 389 33.78 3.59 33.13
N GLY A 390 34.09 3.53 31.80
CA GLY A 390 33.09 3.34 30.73
C GLY A 390 32.28 4.59 30.37
N GLU A 391 32.59 5.76 30.96
CA GLU A 391 31.92 7.03 30.69
C GLU A 391 32.37 7.61 29.35
N LEU A 392 31.44 8.22 28.62
CA LEU A 392 31.72 8.88 27.32
C LEU A 392 32.48 10.18 27.54
N ILE A 393 33.58 10.37 26.81
CA ILE A 393 34.43 11.56 26.85
C ILE A 393 34.32 12.32 25.53
N CYS A 394 34.01 13.61 25.58
CA CYS A 394 33.93 14.45 24.40
C CYS A 394 35.36 14.80 23.88
N PRO A 395 35.48 15.35 22.66
CA PRO A 395 36.78 15.74 22.10
C PRO A 395 37.57 16.79 22.91
N ASP A 396 36.88 17.51 23.82
CA ASP A 396 37.48 18.47 24.76
C ASP A 396 37.85 17.82 26.09
N GLY A 397 37.79 16.51 26.23
CA GLY A 397 38.14 15.76 27.45
C GLY A 397 37.06 15.77 28.55
N ARG A 398 35.90 16.34 28.33
CA ARG A 398 34.83 16.45 29.33
C ARG A 398 33.92 15.22 29.28
N ARG A 399 33.35 14.87 30.44
CA ARG A 399 32.52 13.68 30.61
C ARG A 399 31.08 13.93 30.18
N PHE A 400 30.46 12.90 29.60
CA PHE A 400 29.00 12.83 29.38
C PHE A 400 28.38 12.01 30.50
N LEU A 401 27.55 12.65 31.30
CA LEU A 401 26.83 12.03 32.39
C LEU A 401 25.54 11.40 31.93
N PHE A 402 25.28 10.16 32.31
CA PHE A 402 23.99 9.51 32.04
C PHE A 402 22.86 10.25 32.76
N LYS A 403 21.78 10.55 32.06
CA LYS A 403 20.62 11.23 32.64
C LYS A 403 19.45 10.26 32.83
N TYR A 404 18.98 9.66 31.74
CA TYR A 404 17.84 8.74 31.79
C TYR A 404 17.76 7.88 30.52
N LYS A 405 16.94 6.82 30.59
CA LYS A 405 16.53 6.05 29.41
C LYS A 405 15.19 6.58 28.87
N LYS A 406 15.14 6.86 27.57
CA LYS A 406 13.97 7.35 26.89
C LYS A 406 13.37 6.26 26.01
N ASN A 407 12.06 6.01 26.14
CA ASN A 407 11.34 5.14 25.22
C ASN A 407 11.22 5.81 23.84
N VAL A 408 11.42 5.04 22.76
CA VAL A 408 11.24 5.51 21.40
C VAL A 408 9.80 5.27 20.97
N TYR A 409 9.16 6.31 20.46
CA TYR A 409 7.77 6.23 20.01
C TYR A 409 7.61 5.31 18.79
N LYS A 410 6.46 4.62 18.69
CA LYS A 410 6.15 3.64 17.62
C LYS A 410 7.12 2.46 17.51
N ASN A 411 7.71 2.05 18.61
CA ASN A 411 8.61 0.92 18.67
C ASN A 411 7.87 -0.31 19.21
N LYS A 412 7.89 -1.41 18.45
CA LYS A 412 7.23 -2.68 18.80
C LYS A 412 8.08 -3.54 19.76
N TYR A 413 9.39 -3.36 19.73
CA TYR A 413 10.36 -4.20 20.46
C TYR A 413 10.95 -3.52 21.72
N GLY A 414 10.29 -2.51 22.27
CA GLY A 414 10.70 -1.88 23.51
C GLY A 414 11.99 -1.06 23.42
N ARG A 415 12.37 -0.56 22.23
CA ARG A 415 13.59 0.24 22.01
C ARG A 415 13.66 1.41 22.97
N LYS A 416 14.80 1.52 23.67
CA LYS A 416 15.14 2.63 24.55
C LYS A 416 16.41 3.31 24.08
N GLU A 417 16.46 4.62 24.19
CA GLU A 417 17.66 5.42 23.95
C GLU A 417 18.23 5.89 25.29
N GLU A 418 19.51 5.71 25.49
CA GLU A 418 20.24 6.27 26.62
C GLU A 418 20.55 7.72 26.30
N VAL A 419 20.16 8.61 27.19
CA VAL A 419 20.39 10.06 27.08
C VAL A 419 21.52 10.47 27.99
N TYR A 420 22.54 11.06 27.40
CA TYR A 420 23.72 11.57 28.11
C TYR A 420 23.82 13.09 27.89
N GLU A 421 24.26 13.82 28.88
CA GLU A 421 24.52 15.25 28.84
C GLU A 421 25.94 15.55 29.25
N CYS A 422 26.63 16.41 28.48
CA CYS A 422 27.97 16.88 28.85
C CYS A 422 27.93 17.61 30.19
N GLU A 423 28.89 17.37 31.08
CA GLU A 423 28.97 17.99 32.41
C GLU A 423 29.00 19.51 32.32
N SER A 424 29.74 20.08 31.37
CA SER A 424 29.73 21.50 31.03
C SER A 424 30.19 21.73 29.60
N CYS A 425 29.56 22.64 28.89
CA CYS A 425 30.02 23.15 27.60
C CYS A 425 30.39 24.64 27.64
N GLU A 426 30.50 25.19 28.84
CA GLU A 426 30.96 26.56 29.09
C GLU A 426 32.47 26.66 28.83
N GLY A 427 32.90 27.70 28.11
CA GLY A 427 34.31 27.89 27.74
C GLY A 427 34.91 26.81 26.80
N CYS A 428 34.11 25.89 26.24
CA CYS A 428 34.58 24.84 25.33
C CYS A 428 34.96 25.40 23.96
N LEU A 429 36.21 25.23 23.53
CA LEU A 429 36.74 25.68 22.25
C LEU A 429 36.03 25.01 21.06
N HIS A 430 35.48 23.83 21.28
CA HIS A 430 34.80 23.04 20.25
C HIS A 430 33.29 23.28 20.19
N LYS A 431 32.70 24.11 21.06
CA LYS A 431 31.26 24.30 21.19
C LYS A 431 30.60 24.65 19.87
N ASN A 432 31.16 25.58 19.09
CA ASN A 432 30.62 26.04 17.82
C ASN A 432 30.58 24.94 16.71
N LYS A 433 31.48 23.96 16.76
CA LYS A 433 31.50 22.80 15.86
C LYS A 433 30.66 21.64 16.39
N CYS A 434 30.71 21.44 17.70
CA CYS A 434 30.10 20.31 18.38
C CYS A 434 28.59 20.44 18.57
N CYS A 435 28.09 21.63 18.94
CA CYS A 435 26.68 21.92 19.19
C CYS A 435 26.29 23.38 18.87
N PRO A 436 26.39 23.82 17.61
CA PRO A 436 26.24 25.22 17.21
C PRO A 436 24.86 25.82 17.50
N LYS A 437 23.84 24.99 17.64
CA LYS A 437 22.44 25.43 17.76
C LYS A 437 21.91 25.49 19.19
N THR A 438 22.73 25.22 20.19
CA THR A 438 22.25 25.19 21.60
C THR A 438 23.13 26.04 22.49
N THR A 439 22.49 26.81 23.37
CA THR A 439 23.14 27.54 24.47
C THR A 439 23.40 26.65 25.70
N ARG A 440 22.70 25.52 25.78
CA ARG A 440 22.81 24.54 26.88
C ARG A 440 23.97 23.59 26.65
N ASN A 441 24.20 22.70 27.60
CA ASN A 441 25.13 21.60 27.47
C ASN A 441 24.68 20.63 26.37
N ARG A 442 25.64 20.03 25.68
CA ARG A 442 25.36 19.08 24.62
C ARG A 442 24.72 17.82 25.20
N THR A 443 23.61 17.40 24.59
CA THR A 443 22.96 16.13 24.89
C THR A 443 23.16 15.17 23.71
N VAL A 444 23.52 13.92 23.98
CA VAL A 444 23.61 12.85 22.99
C VAL A 444 22.67 11.71 23.36
N ARG A 445 22.12 11.05 22.33
CA ARG A 445 21.27 9.88 22.50
C ARG A 445 21.95 8.69 21.84
N MET A 446 22.04 7.60 22.55
CA MET A 446 22.71 6.39 22.09
C MET A 446 21.80 5.18 22.27
N ASN A 447 21.85 4.30 21.31
CA ASN A 447 21.31 2.95 21.40
C ASN A 447 22.40 1.99 20.92
N ARG A 448 22.99 1.23 21.85
CA ARG A 448 24.12 0.33 21.56
C ARG A 448 23.69 -0.83 20.66
N GLU A 449 22.52 -1.38 20.92
CA GLU A 449 21.95 -2.47 20.14
C GLU A 449 21.74 -2.06 18.68
N LEU A 450 21.12 -0.90 18.42
CA LEU A 450 20.98 -0.38 17.06
C LEU A 450 22.34 -0.12 16.39
N THR A 451 23.33 0.34 17.15
CA THR A 451 24.68 0.56 16.62
C THR A 451 25.32 -0.77 16.21
N SER A 452 25.17 -1.83 17.03
CA SER A 452 25.64 -3.17 16.72
C SER A 452 24.95 -3.74 15.47
N ILE A 453 23.62 -3.60 15.40
CA ILE A 453 22.83 -4.01 14.21
C ILE A 453 23.31 -3.27 12.96
N HIS A 454 23.58 -1.96 13.03
CA HIS A 454 24.10 -1.22 11.87
C HIS A 454 25.49 -1.70 11.44
N GLN A 455 26.36 -2.07 12.38
CA GLN A 455 27.68 -2.66 12.08
C GLN A 455 27.55 -4.02 11.40
N GLU A 456 26.65 -4.88 11.88
CA GLU A 456 26.31 -6.15 11.25
C GLU A 456 25.80 -5.95 9.81
N VAL A 457 24.85 -5.03 9.62
CA VAL A 457 24.29 -4.70 8.30
C VAL A 457 25.37 -4.17 7.35
N ILE A 458 26.31 -3.34 7.83
CA ILE A 458 27.45 -2.87 7.02
C ILE A 458 28.31 -4.06 6.64
N SER A 459 28.69 -4.91 7.58
CA SER A 459 29.50 -6.10 7.34
C SER A 459 28.84 -7.03 6.30
N ASN A 460 27.55 -7.30 6.44
CA ASN A 460 26.79 -8.14 5.52
C ASN A 460 26.79 -7.54 4.11
N LEU A 461 26.43 -6.26 3.98
CA LEU A 461 26.28 -5.60 2.69
C LEU A 461 27.62 -5.30 1.99
N GLU A 462 28.72 -5.15 2.71
CA GLU A 462 30.07 -4.95 2.14
C GLU A 462 30.81 -6.25 1.85
N SER A 463 30.29 -7.39 2.28
CA SER A 463 30.80 -8.70 1.90
C SER A 463 30.66 -8.92 0.38
N VAL A 464 31.41 -9.86 -0.18
CA VAL A 464 31.30 -10.26 -1.60
C VAL A 464 29.86 -10.69 -1.91
N HIS A 465 29.25 -11.50 -1.04
CA HIS A 465 27.86 -11.93 -1.16
C HIS A 465 26.90 -10.74 -1.13
N GLY A 466 27.06 -9.83 -0.16
CA GLY A 466 26.22 -8.63 -0.06
C GLY A 466 26.35 -7.67 -1.25
N ALA A 467 27.54 -7.58 -1.85
CA ALA A 467 27.74 -6.79 -3.07
C ALA A 467 26.95 -7.38 -4.26
N LEU A 468 26.98 -8.71 -4.43
CA LEU A 468 26.19 -9.42 -5.44
C LEU A 468 24.68 -9.26 -5.21
N LEU A 469 24.23 -9.40 -3.98
CA LEU A 469 22.80 -9.21 -3.64
C LEU A 469 22.33 -7.79 -3.94
N ARG A 470 23.12 -6.77 -3.65
CA ARG A 470 22.79 -5.35 -3.97
C ARG A 470 22.68 -5.12 -5.48
N MET A 471 23.59 -5.71 -6.26
CA MET A 471 23.56 -5.64 -7.73
C MET A 471 22.31 -6.33 -8.27
N ASN A 472 22.04 -7.56 -7.81
CA ASN A 472 20.88 -8.33 -8.23
C ASN A 472 19.56 -7.62 -7.88
N ARG A 473 19.46 -6.94 -6.73
CA ARG A 473 18.27 -6.17 -6.39
C ARG A 473 17.98 -5.09 -7.44
N SER A 474 19.00 -4.39 -7.89
CA SER A 474 18.81 -3.35 -8.92
C SER A 474 18.34 -3.96 -10.25
N ILE A 475 18.88 -5.09 -10.63
CA ILE A 475 18.50 -5.78 -11.87
C ILE A 475 17.08 -6.35 -11.76
N GLN A 476 16.78 -7.07 -10.69
CA GLN A 476 15.54 -7.84 -10.58
C GLN A 476 14.36 -6.98 -10.14
N ALA A 477 14.45 -6.30 -9.01
CA ALA A 477 13.32 -5.57 -8.46
C ALA A 477 13.06 -4.24 -9.19
N GLU A 478 14.09 -3.43 -9.45
CA GLU A 478 13.93 -2.18 -10.18
C GLU A 478 13.59 -2.44 -11.66
N GLY A 479 14.17 -3.49 -12.27
CA GLY A 479 13.86 -3.92 -13.63
C GLY A 479 12.40 -4.34 -13.78
N THR A 480 11.85 -5.11 -12.85
CA THR A 480 10.44 -5.53 -12.85
C THR A 480 9.49 -4.33 -12.85
N PHE A 481 9.72 -3.35 -11.96
CA PHE A 481 8.91 -2.13 -11.96
C PHE A 481 9.15 -1.24 -13.18
N GLY A 482 10.34 -1.29 -13.76
CA GLY A 482 10.66 -0.66 -15.03
C GLY A 482 9.74 -1.16 -16.14
N VAL A 483 9.69 -2.46 -16.36
CA VAL A 483 8.82 -3.11 -17.36
C VAL A 483 7.33 -2.75 -17.12
N ILE A 484 6.83 -2.91 -15.89
CA ILE A 484 5.41 -2.65 -15.58
C ILE A 484 5.05 -1.19 -15.87
N LYS A 485 5.86 -0.22 -15.43
CA LYS A 485 5.52 1.20 -15.50
C LYS A 485 5.83 1.85 -16.85
N TRP A 486 6.92 1.44 -17.49
CA TRP A 486 7.42 2.12 -18.68
C TRP A 486 7.09 1.36 -19.96
N ASP A 487 7.46 0.09 -20.03
CA ASP A 487 7.24 -0.70 -21.24
C ASP A 487 5.76 -1.01 -21.42
N ARG A 488 5.05 -1.29 -20.30
CA ARG A 488 3.61 -1.57 -20.30
C ARG A 488 2.76 -0.36 -19.89
N SER A 489 3.33 0.82 -19.75
CA SER A 489 2.66 2.11 -19.50
C SER A 489 1.69 2.15 -18.32
N TYR A 490 1.87 1.27 -17.32
CA TYR A 490 0.99 1.18 -16.15
C TYR A 490 1.39 2.19 -15.07
N LYS A 491 0.86 3.43 -15.18
CA LYS A 491 1.23 4.58 -14.31
C LYS A 491 0.15 4.96 -13.31
N ARG A 492 -1.09 4.49 -13.50
CA ARG A 492 -2.24 4.84 -12.68
C ARG A 492 -3.14 3.62 -12.52
N LEU A 493 -3.72 3.46 -11.31
CA LEU A 493 -4.71 2.42 -11.01
C LEU A 493 -6.05 2.72 -11.72
N PHE A 494 -6.73 1.67 -12.17
CA PHE A 494 -8.05 1.77 -12.78
C PHE A 494 -9.17 1.42 -11.81
N ARG A 495 -8.88 0.62 -10.78
CA ARG A 495 -9.84 0.21 -9.76
C ARG A 495 -9.71 1.05 -8.49
N ARG A 496 -10.74 1.00 -7.64
CA ARG A 496 -10.81 1.71 -6.35
C ARG A 496 -10.98 0.72 -5.21
N GLY A 497 -10.46 1.10 -4.05
CA GLY A 497 -10.48 0.28 -2.83
C GLY A 497 -9.40 -0.79 -2.82
N GLY A 498 -8.78 -1.02 -1.65
CA GLY A 498 -7.62 -1.88 -1.50
C GLY A 498 -7.80 -3.28 -2.08
N LYS A 499 -8.96 -3.93 -1.83
CA LYS A 499 -9.28 -5.26 -2.35
C LYS A 499 -9.28 -5.32 -3.89
N ASN A 500 -9.86 -4.32 -4.55
CA ASN A 500 -9.88 -4.29 -6.03
C ASN A 500 -8.54 -3.89 -6.62
N VAL A 501 -7.75 -3.10 -5.88
CA VAL A 501 -6.40 -2.71 -6.31
C VAL A 501 -5.46 -3.90 -6.23
N ILE A 502 -5.52 -4.70 -5.16
CA ILE A 502 -4.70 -5.93 -5.09
C ILE A 502 -5.08 -6.93 -6.19
N LEU A 503 -6.37 -7.10 -6.48
CA LEU A 503 -6.82 -7.91 -7.62
C LEU A 503 -6.19 -7.44 -8.94
N GLU A 504 -6.25 -6.13 -9.23
CA GLU A 504 -5.71 -5.55 -10.46
C GLU A 504 -4.20 -5.80 -10.57
N LEU A 505 -3.48 -5.62 -9.48
CA LEU A 505 -2.03 -5.83 -9.44
C LEU A 505 -1.63 -7.30 -9.49
N THR A 506 -2.43 -8.18 -8.90
CA THR A 506 -2.20 -9.63 -9.01
C THR A 506 -2.39 -10.11 -10.45
N LEU A 507 -3.41 -9.61 -11.16
CA LEU A 507 -3.59 -9.91 -12.59
C LEU A 507 -2.40 -9.44 -13.45
N ILE A 508 -1.88 -8.24 -13.17
CA ILE A 508 -0.68 -7.71 -13.84
C ILE A 508 0.54 -8.59 -13.53
N SER A 509 0.67 -9.04 -12.28
CA SER A 509 1.77 -9.91 -11.86
C SER A 509 1.69 -11.30 -12.51
N CYS A 510 0.48 -11.88 -12.63
CA CYS A 510 0.26 -13.12 -13.40
C CYS A 510 0.73 -12.94 -14.86
N GLY A 511 0.23 -11.89 -15.51
CA GLY A 511 0.61 -11.59 -16.90
C GLY A 511 2.12 -11.34 -17.06
N PHE A 512 2.73 -10.63 -16.13
CA PHE A 512 4.17 -10.40 -16.13
C PHE A 512 4.97 -11.70 -16.02
N ASN A 513 4.64 -12.57 -15.07
CA ASN A 513 5.35 -13.83 -14.86
C ASN A 513 5.19 -14.79 -16.04
N LEU A 514 3.99 -14.91 -16.59
CA LEU A 514 3.72 -15.71 -17.78
C LEU A 514 4.52 -15.21 -19.01
N TYR A 515 4.52 -13.90 -19.23
CA TYR A 515 5.30 -13.28 -20.30
C TYR A 515 6.80 -13.49 -20.12
N LYS A 516 7.29 -13.34 -18.88
CA LYS A 516 8.70 -13.58 -18.54
C LYS A 516 9.10 -15.03 -18.77
N TYR A 517 8.24 -15.96 -18.36
CA TYR A 517 8.45 -17.40 -18.56
C TYR A 517 8.53 -17.73 -20.06
N HIS A 518 7.57 -17.26 -20.85
CA HIS A 518 7.60 -17.44 -22.31
C HIS A 518 8.91 -16.93 -22.93
N ASN A 519 9.32 -15.70 -22.61
CA ASN A 519 10.55 -15.14 -23.17
C ASN A 519 11.81 -15.91 -22.77
N LYS A 520 11.87 -16.45 -21.54
CA LYS A 520 12.99 -17.30 -21.13
C LYS A 520 13.00 -18.61 -21.91
N GLN A 521 11.85 -19.24 -22.15
CA GLN A 521 11.73 -20.46 -22.96
C GLN A 521 12.18 -20.21 -24.41
N GLN A 522 11.71 -19.14 -25.04
CA GLN A 522 12.12 -18.79 -26.41
C GLN A 522 13.62 -18.57 -26.55
N ARG A 523 14.24 -17.88 -25.58
CA ARG A 523 15.70 -17.68 -25.59
C ARG A 523 16.48 -18.98 -25.48
N ARG A 524 16.02 -19.97 -24.70
CA ARG A 524 16.64 -21.30 -24.60
C ARG A 524 16.53 -22.07 -25.92
N THR A 525 15.35 -22.04 -26.54
CA THR A 525 15.13 -22.68 -27.84
C THR A 525 15.99 -22.07 -28.95
N LEU A 526 16.22 -20.76 -28.92
CA LEU A 526 17.12 -20.09 -29.88
C LEU A 526 18.61 -20.31 -29.59
N ALA A 527 18.98 -20.70 -28.39
CA ALA A 527 20.36 -20.95 -27.96
C ALA A 527 20.76 -22.43 -28.10
N SER A 528 19.78 -23.34 -28.21
CA SER A 528 19.97 -24.79 -28.49
C SER A 528 20.04 -25.05 -29.99
#